data_b64d5a08a3d3100a50e314cf963f14cc
#
_entry.id   b64d5a08a3d3100a50e314cf963f14cc
#
_cell.length_a   1.000
_cell.length_b   1.000
_cell.length_c   1.000
_cell.angle_alpha   90.00
_cell.angle_beta   90.00
_cell.angle_gamma   90.00
#
_symmetry.space_group_name_H-M   'P 1'
#
loop_
_entity.id
_entity.type
_entity.pdbx_description
1 polymer ?
#
loop_
_entity_poly.entity_id
_entity_poly.type
_entity_poly.pdbx_seq_one_letter_code
_entity_poly.pdbx_strand_id
1 'polypeptide(L)'
;MRRALVPLLLLSWGCGTPSLKPVEIAATDMCSFCRMAVSEPRYAAEIVDREENVYKFDDIGCMVRFLKTHHPQGAAMFVQDYTGAGWISAQAAQYVRAESIPSPMGGHMIALKDQPEAEEQARRFHGAVLSWEKL
;
A
#
# COMPACT_ATOMS: atom_id res chain seq x y z
N MET A 1 50.67 -38.24 20.08
CA MET A 1 49.60 -38.15 19.07
C MET A 1 48.66 -37.00 19.41
N ARG A 2 48.86 -35.84 18.79
CA ARG A 2 48.01 -34.63 19.03
C ARG A 2 46.89 -34.63 18.00
N ARG A 3 45.62 -34.81 18.45
CA ARG A 3 44.45 -34.68 17.61
C ARG A 3 44.10 -33.19 17.52
N ALA A 4 44.27 -32.62 16.33
CA ALA A 4 43.81 -31.26 16.04
C ALA A 4 42.29 -31.28 15.82
N LEU A 5 41.56 -30.58 16.68
CA LEU A 5 40.13 -30.31 16.47
C LEU A 5 40.03 -29.12 15.49
N VAL A 6 39.47 -29.35 14.31
CA VAL A 6 39.13 -28.31 13.36
C VAL A 6 37.73 -27.79 13.72
N PRO A 7 37.56 -26.48 14.02
CA PRO A 7 36.22 -25.94 14.26
C PRO A 7 35.48 -25.79 12.93
N LEU A 8 34.34 -26.48 12.82
CA LEU A 8 33.41 -26.36 11.73
C LEU A 8 32.65 -25.03 11.85
N LEU A 9 33.07 -24.03 11.07
CA LEU A 9 32.32 -22.76 10.94
C LEU A 9 31.04 -23.03 10.16
N LEU A 10 29.89 -23.02 10.85
CA LEU A 10 28.56 -22.99 10.24
C LEU A 10 28.31 -21.57 9.71
N LEU A 11 28.47 -21.37 8.40
CA LEU A 11 27.95 -20.17 7.72
C LEU A 11 26.43 -20.25 7.67
N SER A 12 25.75 -19.54 8.56
CA SER A 12 24.33 -19.29 8.46
C SER A 12 24.09 -18.28 7.33
N TRP A 13 23.68 -18.75 6.16
CA TRP A 13 23.15 -17.88 5.11
C TRP A 13 21.76 -17.42 5.55
N GLY A 14 21.71 -16.19 6.07
CA GLY A 14 20.46 -15.50 6.31
C GLY A 14 19.82 -15.16 4.97
N CYS A 15 18.79 -15.91 4.53
CA CYS A 15 17.87 -15.49 3.49
C CYS A 15 17.05 -14.30 4.02
N GLY A 16 17.57 -13.09 3.88
CA GLY A 16 16.77 -11.88 4.04
C GLY A 16 15.76 -11.81 2.91
N THR A 17 14.46 -11.90 3.22
CA THR A 17 13.42 -11.58 2.24
C THR A 17 13.60 -10.12 1.82
N PRO A 18 13.66 -9.80 0.52
CA PRO A 18 13.78 -8.42 0.07
C PRO A 18 12.60 -7.61 0.61
N SER A 19 12.91 -6.50 1.28
CA SER A 19 11.89 -5.56 1.74
C SER A 19 11.40 -4.77 0.53
N LEU A 20 10.23 -5.13 0.00
CA LEU A 20 9.58 -4.37 -1.07
C LEU A 20 9.24 -2.97 -0.56
N LYS A 21 9.52 -1.95 -1.40
CA LYS A 21 9.30 -0.54 -1.06
C LYS A 21 8.43 0.11 -2.13
N PRO A 22 7.63 1.11 -1.75
CA PRO A 22 6.87 1.88 -2.72
C PRO A 22 7.79 2.73 -3.60
N VAL A 23 7.31 3.01 -4.81
CA VAL A 23 7.98 3.85 -5.79
C VAL A 23 7.26 5.19 -5.90
N GLU A 24 8.01 6.27 -6.07
CA GLU A 24 7.44 7.60 -6.23
C GLU A 24 6.47 7.69 -7.41
N ILE A 25 5.39 8.44 -7.23
CA ILE A 25 4.43 8.74 -8.30
C ILE A 25 5.02 9.82 -9.20
N ALA A 26 5.18 9.51 -10.48
CA ALA A 26 5.57 10.48 -11.50
C ALA A 26 4.32 11.06 -12.21
N ALA A 27 4.45 12.28 -12.73
CA ALA A 27 3.35 12.95 -13.44
C ALA A 27 2.85 12.19 -14.69
N THR A 28 3.65 11.26 -15.21
CA THR A 28 3.33 10.42 -16.37
C THR A 28 2.75 9.07 -16.00
N ASP A 29 2.63 8.76 -14.70
CA ASP A 29 2.12 7.46 -14.26
C ASP A 29 0.62 7.32 -14.56
N MET A 30 0.28 6.10 -14.99
CA MET A 30 -1.08 5.72 -15.34
C MET A 30 -1.58 4.67 -14.34
N CYS A 31 -2.85 4.80 -13.96
CA CYS A 31 -3.50 3.81 -13.12
C CYS A 31 -3.57 2.45 -13.82
N SER A 32 -3.10 1.40 -13.14
CA SER A 32 -3.06 0.03 -13.67
C SER A 32 -4.46 -0.58 -13.89
N PHE A 33 -5.49 0.00 -13.28
CA PHE A 33 -6.87 -0.46 -13.43
C PHE A 33 -7.67 0.39 -14.43
N CYS A 34 -7.85 1.69 -14.16
CA CYS A 34 -8.72 2.55 -14.98
C CYS A 34 -8.01 3.22 -16.15
N ARG A 35 -6.68 3.19 -16.20
CA ARG A 35 -5.84 3.76 -17.25
C ARG A 35 -5.85 5.30 -17.33
N MET A 36 -6.36 5.95 -16.30
CA MET A 36 -6.28 7.40 -16.14
C MET A 36 -4.95 7.79 -15.48
N ALA A 37 -4.53 9.06 -15.66
CA ALA A 37 -3.32 9.56 -15.01
C ALA A 37 -3.48 9.62 -13.49
N VAL A 38 -2.40 9.34 -12.76
CA VAL A 38 -2.36 9.48 -11.29
C VAL A 38 -2.09 10.94 -10.95
N SER A 39 -3.15 11.76 -10.92
CA SER A 39 -3.05 13.22 -10.80
C SER A 39 -3.16 13.75 -9.38
N GLU A 40 -3.75 12.98 -8.46
CA GLU A 40 -3.92 13.36 -7.06
C GLU A 40 -3.27 12.33 -6.12
N PRO A 41 -1.95 12.46 -5.84
CA PRO A 41 -1.19 11.45 -5.10
C PRO A 41 -1.76 11.07 -3.74
N ARG A 42 -2.44 11.99 -3.03
CA ARG A 42 -3.04 11.70 -1.70
C ARG A 42 -4.12 10.60 -1.71
N TYR A 43 -4.65 10.24 -2.87
CA TYR A 43 -5.60 9.12 -3.02
C TYR A 43 -4.93 7.88 -3.61
N ALA A 44 -3.66 7.98 -3.95
CA ALA A 44 -2.95 6.93 -4.67
C ALA A 44 -2.70 5.69 -3.83
N ALA A 45 -2.63 4.59 -4.53
CA ALA A 45 -2.20 3.31 -3.98
C ALA A 45 -1.21 2.63 -4.91
N GLU A 46 -0.46 1.67 -4.38
CA GLU A 46 0.55 0.94 -5.13
C GLU A 46 0.68 -0.49 -4.65
N ILE A 47 0.92 -1.40 -5.58
CA ILE A 47 1.28 -2.78 -5.32
C ILE A 47 2.65 -3.04 -5.92
N VAL A 48 3.57 -3.61 -5.14
CA VAL A 48 4.86 -4.11 -5.61
C VAL A 48 4.90 -5.60 -5.37
N ASP A 49 4.98 -6.41 -6.43
CA ASP A 49 5.01 -7.85 -6.30
C ASP A 49 6.43 -8.40 -6.05
N ARG A 50 6.54 -9.71 -5.84
CA ARG A 50 7.82 -10.37 -5.56
C ARG A 50 8.83 -10.23 -6.70
N GLU A 51 8.38 -10.02 -7.92
CA GLU A 51 9.22 -9.84 -9.11
C GLU A 51 9.54 -8.37 -9.35
N GLU A 52 9.22 -7.50 -8.38
CA GLU A 52 9.40 -6.05 -8.42
C GLU A 52 8.57 -5.35 -9.51
N ASN A 53 7.51 -5.99 -10.03
CA ASN A 53 6.54 -5.29 -10.84
C ASN A 53 5.73 -4.31 -9.99
N VAL A 54 5.57 -3.09 -10.50
CA VAL A 54 4.91 -1.99 -9.81
C VAL A 54 3.58 -1.69 -10.49
N TYR A 55 2.48 -1.76 -9.72
CA TYR A 55 1.14 -1.40 -10.17
C TYR A 55 0.68 -0.17 -9.39
N LYS A 56 0.49 0.94 -10.10
CA LYS A 56 0.08 2.22 -9.52
C LYS A 56 -1.39 2.48 -9.75
N PHE A 57 -2.05 3.12 -8.79
CA PHE A 57 -3.48 3.41 -8.83
C PHE A 57 -3.72 4.85 -8.41
N ASP A 58 -4.59 5.54 -9.13
CA ASP A 58 -5.00 6.92 -8.85
C ASP A 58 -6.02 7.04 -7.69
N ASP A 59 -6.60 5.89 -7.31
CA ASP A 59 -7.66 5.81 -6.30
C ASP A 59 -7.56 4.45 -5.58
N ILE A 60 -7.70 4.45 -4.26
CA ILE A 60 -7.70 3.22 -3.45
C ILE A 60 -8.74 2.22 -3.96
N GLY A 61 -9.92 2.71 -4.40
CA GLY A 61 -10.95 1.88 -4.99
C GLY A 61 -10.52 1.18 -6.28
N CYS A 62 -9.61 1.78 -7.06
CA CYS A 62 -9.01 1.13 -8.23
C CYS A 62 -8.12 -0.04 -7.83
N MET A 63 -7.30 0.12 -6.79
CA MET A 63 -6.50 -0.99 -6.24
C MET A 63 -7.40 -2.14 -5.74
N VAL A 64 -8.44 -1.83 -4.99
CA VAL A 64 -9.37 -2.84 -4.47
C VAL A 64 -10.05 -3.60 -5.62
N ARG A 65 -10.48 -2.90 -6.68
CA ARG A 65 -11.08 -3.53 -7.88
C ARG A 65 -10.06 -4.39 -8.64
N PHE A 66 -8.82 -3.91 -8.77
CA PHE A 66 -7.74 -4.68 -9.39
C PHE A 66 -7.50 -6.01 -8.67
N LEU A 67 -7.46 -6.00 -7.34
CA LEU A 67 -7.22 -7.20 -6.52
C LEU A 67 -8.33 -8.26 -6.62
N LYS A 68 -9.54 -7.89 -7.08
CA LYS A 68 -10.62 -8.87 -7.32
C LYS A 68 -10.34 -9.82 -8.48
N THR A 69 -9.49 -9.41 -9.42
CA THR A 69 -9.17 -10.18 -10.64
C THR A 69 -7.70 -10.50 -10.78
N HIS A 70 -6.83 -9.85 -10.01
CA HIS A 70 -5.38 -10.02 -10.03
C HIS A 70 -4.90 -10.39 -8.63
N HIS A 71 -4.07 -11.41 -8.55
CA HIS A 71 -3.53 -11.93 -7.28
C HIS A 71 -2.00 -11.89 -7.31
N PRO A 72 -1.38 -10.69 -7.23
CA PRO A 72 0.07 -10.56 -7.29
C PRO A 72 0.71 -11.29 -6.11
N GLN A 73 1.62 -12.22 -6.41
CA GLN A 73 2.19 -13.13 -5.42
C GLN A 73 3.24 -12.43 -4.55
N GLY A 74 3.12 -12.63 -3.22
CA GLY A 74 4.06 -12.07 -2.24
C GLY A 74 4.20 -10.56 -2.32
N ALA A 75 3.14 -9.87 -2.74
CA ALA A 75 3.15 -8.44 -2.94
C ALA A 75 3.09 -7.66 -1.62
N ALA A 76 3.78 -6.52 -1.60
CA ALA A 76 3.55 -5.46 -0.64
C ALA A 76 2.57 -4.44 -1.24
N MET A 77 1.65 -3.93 -0.42
CA MET A 77 0.63 -2.97 -0.84
C MET A 77 0.77 -1.71 0.00
N PHE A 78 0.72 -0.59 -0.68
CA PHE A 78 0.92 0.74 -0.09
C PHE A 78 -0.21 1.67 -0.47
N VAL A 79 -0.51 2.59 0.42
CA VAL A 79 -1.45 3.70 0.19
C VAL A 79 -0.80 4.98 0.66
N GLN A 80 -1.18 6.10 0.04
CA GLN A 80 -0.75 7.42 0.53
C GLN A 80 -1.55 7.79 1.77
N ASP A 81 -0.86 8.27 2.79
CA ASP A 81 -1.52 8.94 3.91
C ASP A 81 -2.13 10.24 3.41
N TYR A 82 -3.44 10.38 3.56
CA TYR A 82 -4.18 11.56 3.12
C TYR A 82 -3.69 12.87 3.76
N THR A 83 -3.17 12.81 4.97
CA THR A 83 -2.64 13.96 5.71
C THR A 83 -1.19 14.31 5.38
N GLY A 84 -0.54 13.52 4.53
CA GLY A 84 0.77 13.84 3.96
C GLY A 84 1.97 13.17 4.62
N ALA A 85 1.78 12.12 5.45
CA ALA A 85 2.90 11.36 6.03
C ALA A 85 3.63 10.46 5.00
N GLY A 86 3.20 10.45 3.73
CA GLY A 86 3.79 9.64 2.67
C GLY A 86 3.16 8.25 2.56
N TRP A 87 3.91 7.30 2.03
CA TRP A 87 3.46 5.92 1.86
C TRP A 87 3.37 5.17 3.19
N ILE A 88 2.25 4.49 3.39
CA ILE A 88 1.99 3.58 4.52
C ILE A 88 1.55 2.21 4.02
N SER A 89 1.78 1.16 4.83
CA SER A 89 1.29 -0.18 4.48
C SER A 89 -0.23 -0.19 4.39
N ALA A 90 -0.77 -0.71 3.30
CA ALA A 90 -2.20 -0.80 3.09
C ALA A 90 -2.91 -1.64 4.16
N GLN A 91 -2.28 -2.72 4.62
CA GLN A 91 -2.84 -3.60 5.66
C GLN A 91 -2.83 -2.95 7.06
N ALA A 92 -1.91 -2.02 7.31
CA ALA A 92 -1.79 -1.33 8.61
C ALA A 92 -2.59 -0.02 8.65
N ALA A 93 -2.95 0.53 7.51
CA ALA A 93 -3.69 1.78 7.40
C ALA A 93 -5.10 1.68 7.97
N GLN A 94 -5.62 2.81 8.44
CA GLN A 94 -7.02 3.01 8.70
C GLN A 94 -7.66 3.72 7.50
N TYR A 95 -8.88 3.38 7.17
CA TYR A 95 -9.57 3.96 6.00
C TYR A 95 -10.80 4.72 6.45
N VAL A 96 -11.10 5.80 5.75
CA VAL A 96 -12.37 6.51 5.89
C VAL A 96 -13.10 6.44 4.56
N ARG A 97 -14.34 5.99 4.60
CA ARG A 97 -15.24 5.98 3.44
C ARG A 97 -16.41 6.91 3.68
N ALA A 98 -16.64 7.81 2.73
CA ALA A 98 -17.78 8.73 2.74
C ALA A 98 -18.05 9.23 1.32
N GLU A 99 -19.31 9.35 0.93
CA GLU A 99 -19.68 9.85 -0.39
C GLU A 99 -19.20 11.29 -0.68
N SER A 100 -18.98 12.06 0.37
CA SER A 100 -18.44 13.42 0.30
C SER A 100 -16.94 13.49 0.00
N ILE A 101 -16.21 12.36 0.03
CA ILE A 101 -14.78 12.33 -0.34
C ILE A 101 -14.65 12.35 -1.86
N PRO A 102 -14.04 13.43 -2.44
CA PRO A 102 -13.96 13.59 -3.89
C PRO A 102 -12.75 12.85 -4.47
N SER A 103 -12.71 11.53 -4.30
CA SER A 103 -11.60 10.74 -4.86
C SER A 103 -11.72 10.59 -6.39
N PRO A 104 -10.60 10.48 -7.12
CA PRO A 104 -10.57 10.61 -8.58
C PRO A 104 -11.51 9.68 -9.34
N MET A 105 -11.68 8.44 -8.89
CA MET A 105 -12.50 7.42 -9.57
C MET A 105 -13.74 7.01 -8.76
N GLY A 106 -14.17 7.86 -7.85
CA GLY A 106 -15.37 7.60 -7.05
C GLY A 106 -15.23 6.40 -6.11
N GLY A 107 -14.03 6.11 -5.65
CA GLY A 107 -13.81 5.13 -4.56
C GLY A 107 -14.27 5.66 -3.22
N HIS A 108 -14.38 6.99 -3.10
CA HIS A 108 -14.85 7.69 -1.90
C HIS A 108 -14.12 7.26 -0.64
N MET A 109 -12.81 7.01 -0.75
CA MET A 109 -11.95 6.53 0.33
C MET A 109 -10.67 7.34 0.43
N ILE A 110 -10.21 7.50 1.68
CA ILE A 110 -8.87 7.97 2.03
C ILE A 110 -8.24 7.01 3.02
N ALA A 111 -6.91 6.99 3.04
CA ALA A 111 -6.15 6.20 4.01
C ALA A 111 -5.43 7.12 5.00
N LEU A 112 -5.34 6.70 6.23
CA LEU A 112 -4.71 7.42 7.35
C LEU A 112 -3.76 6.46 8.07
N LYS A 113 -2.68 7.00 8.62
CA LYS A 113 -1.66 6.21 9.32
C LYS A 113 -2.14 5.62 10.65
N ASP A 114 -3.09 6.29 11.32
CA ASP A 114 -3.55 5.85 12.64
C ASP A 114 -5.05 6.13 12.88
N GLN A 115 -5.56 5.51 13.95
CA GLN A 115 -6.96 5.60 14.32
C GLN A 115 -7.44 7.02 14.69
N PRO A 116 -6.69 7.81 15.49
CA PRO A 116 -7.12 9.17 15.82
C PRO A 116 -7.31 10.07 14.60
N GLU A 117 -6.41 10.03 13.64
CA GLU A 117 -6.54 10.77 12.38
C GLU A 117 -7.73 10.28 11.56
N ALA A 118 -7.94 8.96 11.48
CA ALA A 118 -9.09 8.39 10.80
C ALA A 118 -10.42 8.84 11.41
N GLU A 119 -10.53 8.87 12.73
CA GLU A 119 -11.72 9.36 13.43
C GLU A 119 -11.97 10.85 13.19
N GLU A 120 -10.91 11.66 13.14
CA GLU A 120 -11.02 13.08 12.81
C GLU A 120 -11.57 13.28 11.38
N GLN A 121 -10.99 12.58 10.41
CA GLN A 121 -11.45 12.67 9.04
C GLN A 121 -12.86 12.09 8.85
N ALA A 122 -13.20 11.01 9.56
CA ALA A 122 -14.55 10.45 9.53
C ALA A 122 -15.59 11.46 10.04
N ARG A 123 -15.30 12.22 11.10
CA ARG A 123 -16.17 13.32 11.56
C ARG A 123 -16.29 14.42 10.50
N ARG A 124 -15.17 14.80 9.88
CA ARG A 124 -15.13 15.85 8.87
C ARG A 124 -15.95 15.53 7.62
N PHE A 125 -15.86 14.29 7.15
CA PHE A 125 -16.51 13.82 5.93
C PHE A 125 -17.87 13.13 6.19
N HIS A 126 -18.31 13.03 7.47
CA HIS A 126 -19.49 12.26 7.85
C HIS A 126 -19.42 10.81 7.37
N GLY A 127 -18.26 10.20 7.50
CA GLY A 127 -17.94 8.87 6.98
C GLY A 127 -17.76 7.83 8.08
N ALA A 128 -17.42 6.62 7.65
CA ALA A 128 -17.13 5.49 8.51
C ALA A 128 -15.65 5.13 8.45
N VAL A 129 -15.07 4.77 9.60
CA VAL A 129 -13.72 4.21 9.69
C VAL A 129 -13.79 2.71 9.39
N LEU A 130 -12.88 2.23 8.53
CA LEU A 130 -12.79 0.84 8.11
C LEU A 130 -11.35 0.36 8.25
N SER A 131 -11.17 -0.94 8.49
CA SER A 131 -9.89 -1.62 8.34
C SER A 131 -9.75 -2.21 6.92
N TRP A 132 -8.53 -2.62 6.57
CA TRP A 132 -8.23 -3.23 5.27
C TRP A 132 -9.17 -4.39 4.91
N GLU A 133 -9.48 -5.27 5.86
CA GLU A 133 -10.30 -6.47 5.65
C GLU A 133 -11.76 -6.16 5.28
N LYS A 134 -12.18 -4.91 5.41
CA LYS A 134 -13.55 -4.45 5.11
C LYS A 134 -13.66 -3.64 3.82
N LEU A 135 -12.59 -3.56 3.04
CA LEU A 135 -12.58 -2.86 1.74
C LEU A 135 -13.10 -3.75 0.55
#